data_53f3b6de1045d77511d631333c57a1b9
#
_entry.id   53f3b6de1045d77511d631333c57a1b9
#
_cell.length_a   1.000
_cell.length_b   1.000
_cell.length_c   1.000
_cell.angle_alpha   90.00
_cell.angle_beta   90.00
_cell.angle_gamma   90.00
#
_symmetry.space_group_name_H-M   'P 1'
#
loop_
_entity.id
_entity.type
_entity.pdbx_description
1 polymer ?
#
loop_
_entity_poly.entity_id
_entity_poly.type
_entity_poly.pdbx_seq_one_letter_code
_entity_poly.pdbx_strand_id
1 'polypeptide(L)'
;MILMNIATSFRQTHLYNLYRVLDLVVFSFANPSAKQGTSLHVQCPVEITGPQGQLFSSELLDQPAPASGNHDPLPNAYDLALHPLPPEERTMADSALEAIHSTLPQAIRHVEASPDGRIVLTTDSGMTIRIFPDSAPEEQWRIVQTSPGKRSRHIVFENGCLKEM
;
A
#
# COMPACT_ATOMS: atom_id res chain seq x y z
N MET A 1 22.69 4.97 0.99
CA MET A 1 21.80 5.69 0.05
C MET A 1 20.36 5.25 0.27
N ILE A 2 19.57 6.12 0.85
CA ILE A 2 18.17 5.80 1.19
C ILE A 2 17.33 5.46 -0.05
N LEU A 3 17.50 6.23 -1.14
CA LEU A 3 16.71 5.98 -2.36
C LEU A 3 17.00 4.60 -2.95
N MET A 4 18.25 4.16 -2.94
CA MET A 4 18.60 2.81 -3.38
C MET A 4 18.01 1.75 -2.47
N ASN A 5 17.95 2.01 -1.16
CA ASN A 5 17.35 1.09 -0.20
C ASN A 5 15.85 0.97 -0.40
N ILE A 6 15.18 2.08 -0.76
CA ILE A 6 13.76 2.03 -1.13
C ILE A 6 13.56 1.11 -2.34
N ALA A 7 14.32 1.34 -3.40
CA ALA A 7 14.21 0.52 -4.61
C ALA A 7 14.48 -0.97 -4.31
N THR A 8 15.51 -1.26 -3.54
CA THR A 8 15.89 -2.63 -3.16
C THR A 8 14.79 -3.31 -2.34
N SER A 9 14.07 -2.55 -1.51
CA SER A 9 13.00 -3.10 -0.68
C SER A 9 11.88 -3.75 -1.50
N PHE A 10 11.66 -3.29 -2.73
CA PHE A 10 10.58 -3.78 -3.58
C PHE A 10 11.04 -4.67 -4.73
N ARG A 11 12.34 -4.74 -5.00
CA ARG A 11 12.85 -5.61 -6.07
C ARG A 11 12.56 -7.07 -5.78
N GLN A 12 12.18 -7.80 -6.82
CA GLN A 12 11.89 -9.24 -6.75
C GLN A 12 10.78 -9.58 -5.76
N THR A 13 9.90 -8.63 -5.47
CA THR A 13 8.74 -8.86 -4.61
C THR A 13 7.46 -8.96 -5.43
N HIS A 14 6.47 -9.57 -4.82
CA HIS A 14 5.09 -9.60 -5.31
C HIS A 14 4.21 -8.86 -4.33
N LEU A 15 3.36 -7.97 -4.83
CA LEU A 15 2.27 -7.43 -4.04
C LEU A 15 1.24 -8.54 -3.87
N TYR A 16 1.00 -8.97 -2.65
CA TYR A 16 0.07 -10.08 -2.38
C TYR A 16 -1.13 -9.68 -1.53
N ASN A 17 -1.10 -8.52 -0.92
CA ASN A 17 -2.21 -8.04 -0.10
C ASN A 17 -2.22 -6.52 -0.05
N LEU A 18 -3.40 -5.93 0.02
CA LEU A 18 -3.58 -4.53 0.35
C LEU A 18 -4.90 -4.37 1.10
N TYR A 19 -4.90 -3.47 2.09
CA TYR A 19 -6.08 -3.22 2.91
C TYR A 19 -5.94 -1.83 3.55
N ARG A 20 -7.00 -1.38 4.20
CA ARG A 20 -6.93 -0.15 4.98
C ARG A 20 -7.25 -0.42 6.45
N VAL A 21 -6.67 0.41 7.30
CA VAL A 21 -7.03 0.52 8.72
C VAL A 21 -7.31 2.00 8.94
N LEU A 22 -8.58 2.38 9.09
CA LEU A 22 -9.01 3.78 9.05
C LEU A 22 -8.55 4.44 7.74
N ASP A 23 -7.74 5.49 7.82
CA ASP A 23 -7.23 6.19 6.63
C ASP A 23 -5.85 5.69 6.19
N LEU A 24 -5.30 4.71 6.88
CA LEU A 24 -4.02 4.10 6.54
C LEU A 24 -4.22 3.00 5.51
N VAL A 25 -3.55 3.12 4.36
CA VAL A 25 -3.54 2.06 3.34
C VAL A 25 -2.26 1.26 3.49
N VAL A 26 -2.39 -0.06 3.59
CA VAL A 26 -1.26 -0.95 3.79
C VAL A 26 -1.12 -1.87 2.58
N PHE A 27 0.09 -1.89 2.02
CA PHE A 27 0.48 -2.78 0.94
C PHE A 27 1.47 -3.80 1.47
N SER A 28 1.24 -5.07 1.20
CA SER A 28 2.11 -6.15 1.67
C SER A 28 2.78 -6.84 0.49
N PHE A 29 4.12 -6.92 0.56
CA PHE A 29 4.97 -7.49 -0.48
C PHE A 29 5.79 -8.63 0.11
N ALA A 30 6.04 -9.63 -0.70
CA ALA A 30 6.88 -10.76 -0.30
C ALA A 30 7.86 -11.12 -1.39
N ASN A 31 9.08 -11.49 -0.97
CA ASN A 31 10.05 -12.13 -1.82
C ASN A 31 10.14 -13.60 -1.39
N PRO A 32 9.49 -14.52 -2.12
CA PRO A 32 9.46 -15.92 -1.71
C PRO A 32 10.85 -16.58 -1.61
N SER A 33 11.77 -16.15 -2.49
CA SER A 33 13.12 -16.72 -2.54
C SER A 33 13.98 -16.34 -1.34
N ALA A 34 13.78 -15.12 -0.81
CA ALA A 34 14.61 -14.61 0.28
C ALA A 34 13.93 -14.68 1.65
N LYS A 35 12.69 -15.14 1.72
CA LYS A 35 11.87 -15.16 2.94
C LYS A 35 11.78 -13.80 3.61
N GLN A 36 11.77 -12.74 2.79
CA GLN A 36 11.66 -11.36 3.27
C GLN A 36 10.26 -10.84 3.03
N GLY A 37 9.77 -10.05 3.96
CA GLY A 37 8.53 -9.32 3.82
C GLY A 37 8.77 -7.82 3.80
N THR A 38 8.03 -7.11 2.98
CA THR A 38 8.05 -5.65 2.93
C THR A 38 6.61 -5.16 3.07
N SER A 39 6.38 -4.25 4.01
CA SER A 39 5.09 -3.57 4.16
C SER A 39 5.27 -2.10 3.84
N LEU A 40 4.33 -1.51 3.14
CA LEU A 40 4.29 -0.08 2.87
C LEU A 40 3.01 0.48 3.48
N HIS A 41 3.17 1.32 4.49
CA HIS A 41 2.06 1.97 5.21
C HIS A 41 1.95 3.41 4.72
N VAL A 42 0.82 3.78 4.14
CA VAL A 42 0.65 5.07 3.48
C VAL A 42 -0.48 5.85 4.13
N GLN A 43 -0.18 7.03 4.66
CA GLN A 43 -1.15 7.97 5.22
C GLN A 43 -1.37 9.19 4.32
N CYS A 44 -0.49 9.42 3.36
CA CYS A 44 -0.60 10.53 2.40
C CYS A 44 -1.42 10.12 1.18
N PRO A 45 -1.70 11.07 0.27
CA PRO A 45 -2.43 10.73 -0.95
C PRO A 45 -1.76 9.63 -1.76
N VAL A 46 -2.55 8.66 -2.19
CA VAL A 46 -2.13 7.54 -3.03
C VAL A 46 -3.14 7.31 -4.13
N GLU A 47 -2.65 6.96 -5.30
CA GLU A 47 -3.46 6.64 -6.46
C GLU A 47 -3.00 5.32 -7.06
N ILE A 48 -3.94 4.48 -7.44
CA ILE A 48 -3.66 3.23 -8.14
C ILE A 48 -4.38 3.26 -9.47
N THR A 49 -3.63 3.10 -10.56
CA THR A 49 -4.19 3.03 -11.91
C THR A 49 -3.86 1.69 -12.55
N GLY A 50 -4.74 1.24 -13.43
CA GLY A 50 -4.50 0.07 -14.27
C GLY A 50 -4.52 0.47 -15.74
N PRO A 51 -4.39 -0.51 -16.66
CA PRO A 51 -4.43 -0.22 -18.10
C PRO A 51 -5.73 0.45 -18.57
N GLN A 52 -6.82 0.27 -17.82
CA GLN A 52 -8.14 0.80 -18.15
C GLN A 52 -8.45 2.12 -17.43
N GLY A 53 -7.56 2.64 -16.59
CA GLY A 53 -7.77 3.89 -15.87
C GLY A 53 -7.61 3.74 -14.37
N GLN A 54 -8.18 4.69 -13.63
CA GLN A 54 -8.06 4.74 -12.17
C GLN A 54 -8.81 3.58 -11.51
N LEU A 55 -8.12 2.89 -10.60
CA LEU A 55 -8.68 1.81 -9.79
C LEU A 55 -8.97 2.26 -8.35
N PHE A 56 -8.16 3.17 -7.83
CA PHE A 56 -8.25 3.65 -6.45
C PHE A 56 -7.62 5.03 -6.34
N SER A 57 -8.18 5.86 -5.46
CA SER A 57 -7.50 7.07 -4.98
C SER A 57 -7.89 7.32 -3.53
N SER A 58 -7.06 8.08 -2.80
CA SER A 58 -7.31 8.40 -1.39
C SER A 58 -8.61 9.15 -1.15
N GLU A 59 -9.16 9.82 -2.17
CA GLU A 59 -10.45 10.50 -2.07
C GLU A 59 -11.59 9.54 -1.74
N LEU A 60 -11.46 8.27 -2.13
CA LEU A 60 -12.48 7.26 -1.86
C LEU A 60 -12.57 6.90 -0.38
N LEU A 61 -11.55 7.20 0.41
CA LEU A 61 -11.54 6.92 1.85
C LEU A 61 -12.61 7.71 2.60
N ASP A 62 -12.97 8.89 2.08
CA ASP A 62 -13.93 9.77 2.70
C ASP A 62 -15.35 9.62 2.14
N GLN A 63 -15.55 8.73 1.17
CA GLN A 63 -16.83 8.51 0.51
C GLN A 63 -17.54 7.29 1.10
N PRO A 64 -18.73 7.44 1.68
CA PRO A 64 -19.46 6.29 2.21
C PRO A 64 -19.78 5.26 1.12
N ALA A 65 -19.74 3.99 1.48
CA ALA A 65 -20.17 2.94 0.58
C ALA A 65 -21.69 3.05 0.35
N PRO A 66 -22.22 2.59 -0.82
CA PRO A 66 -23.64 2.56 -1.05
C PRO A 66 -24.37 1.78 0.04
N ALA A 67 -25.54 2.27 0.45
CA ALA A 67 -26.32 1.67 1.52
C ALA A 67 -26.96 0.34 1.14
N SER A 68 -26.99 -0.01 -0.15
CA SER A 68 -27.59 -1.24 -0.66
C SER A 68 -26.51 -2.25 -1.04
N GLY A 69 -26.63 -3.48 -0.59
CA GLY A 69 -25.77 -4.58 -0.99
C GLY A 69 -25.29 -5.40 0.17
N ASN A 70 -24.77 -6.58 -0.15
CA ASN A 70 -24.12 -7.42 0.82
C ASN A 70 -22.72 -6.85 1.09
N HIS A 71 -22.49 -6.51 2.33
CA HIS A 71 -21.20 -6.01 2.77
C HIS A 71 -20.39 -7.18 3.32
N ASP A 72 -19.90 -8.01 2.42
CA ASP A 72 -19.01 -9.08 2.82
C ASP A 72 -17.69 -8.52 3.31
N PRO A 73 -17.04 -9.16 4.27
CA PRO A 73 -15.72 -8.73 4.72
C PRO A 73 -14.73 -8.72 3.57
N LEU A 74 -13.77 -7.77 3.59
CA LEU A 74 -12.68 -7.78 2.62
C LEU A 74 -11.86 -9.06 2.77
N PRO A 75 -11.63 -9.79 1.67
CA PRO A 75 -10.85 -11.02 1.74
C PRO A 75 -9.38 -10.71 2.05
N ASN A 76 -8.77 -11.54 2.87
CA ASN A 76 -7.33 -11.54 3.17
C ASN A 76 -6.76 -10.26 3.79
N ALA A 77 -7.57 -9.31 4.16
CA ALA A 77 -7.12 -8.21 5.00
C ALA A 77 -6.92 -8.78 6.40
N TYR A 78 -5.70 -8.72 6.91
CA TYR A 78 -5.32 -9.41 8.14
C TYR A 78 -6.30 -9.17 9.29
N ASP A 79 -6.53 -7.92 9.63
CA ASP A 79 -7.44 -7.58 10.74
C ASP A 79 -8.90 -7.66 10.32
N LEU A 80 -9.22 -7.38 9.06
CA LEU A 80 -10.59 -7.36 8.56
C LEU A 80 -11.16 -8.77 8.36
N ALA A 81 -10.30 -9.78 8.15
CA ALA A 81 -10.74 -11.16 8.09
C ALA A 81 -11.25 -11.65 9.46
N LEU A 82 -10.63 -11.18 10.54
CA LEU A 82 -11.01 -11.52 11.90
C LEU A 82 -12.05 -10.56 12.49
N HIS A 83 -12.03 -9.31 12.04
CA HIS A 83 -12.87 -8.24 12.54
C HIS A 83 -13.46 -7.45 11.37
N PRO A 84 -14.45 -8.02 10.65
CA PRO A 84 -15.00 -7.35 9.47
C PRO A 84 -15.62 -6.01 9.86
N LEU A 85 -15.46 -5.01 8.98
CA LEU A 85 -16.03 -3.70 9.20
C LEU A 85 -17.57 -3.76 9.18
N PRO A 86 -18.25 -3.10 10.12
CA PRO A 86 -19.68 -2.90 10.01
C PRO A 86 -20.01 -2.14 8.72
N PRO A 87 -21.18 -2.38 8.10
CA PRO A 87 -21.56 -1.69 6.86
C PRO A 87 -21.47 -0.17 6.93
N GLU A 88 -21.78 0.42 8.06
CA GLU A 88 -21.74 1.88 8.26
C GLU A 88 -20.32 2.45 8.27
N GLU A 89 -19.30 1.62 8.48
CA GLU A 89 -17.91 2.05 8.49
C GLU A 89 -17.22 1.83 7.13
N ARG A 90 -17.90 1.20 6.19
CA ARG A 90 -17.33 0.96 4.87
C ARG A 90 -17.34 2.24 4.04
N THR A 91 -16.32 2.38 3.19
CA THR A 91 -16.20 3.48 2.24
C THR A 91 -16.11 2.95 0.81
N MET A 92 -16.16 3.84 -0.16
CA MET A 92 -15.93 3.47 -1.57
C MET A 92 -14.55 2.85 -1.77
N ALA A 93 -13.59 3.20 -0.91
CA ALA A 93 -12.26 2.62 -0.95
C ALA A 93 -12.27 1.11 -0.72
N ASP A 94 -13.14 0.61 0.15
CA ASP A 94 -13.19 -0.81 0.46
C ASP A 94 -13.54 -1.65 -0.77
N SER A 95 -14.51 -1.20 -1.56
CA SER A 95 -14.87 -1.89 -2.81
C SER A 95 -13.75 -1.82 -3.84
N ALA A 96 -13.07 -0.67 -3.94
CA ALA A 96 -11.94 -0.50 -4.85
C ALA A 96 -10.77 -1.39 -4.46
N LEU A 97 -10.44 -1.44 -3.17
CA LEU A 97 -9.35 -2.30 -2.68
C LEU A 97 -9.67 -3.78 -2.85
N GLU A 98 -10.92 -4.17 -2.63
CA GLU A 98 -11.37 -5.55 -2.85
C GLU A 98 -11.20 -5.95 -4.32
N ALA A 99 -11.59 -5.07 -5.26
CA ALA A 99 -11.43 -5.33 -6.68
C ALA A 99 -9.96 -5.51 -7.07
N ILE A 100 -9.07 -4.66 -6.54
CA ILE A 100 -7.63 -4.79 -6.79
C ILE A 100 -7.10 -6.08 -6.16
N HIS A 101 -7.51 -6.38 -4.94
CA HIS A 101 -7.08 -7.58 -4.23
C HIS A 101 -7.38 -8.86 -5.02
N SER A 102 -8.49 -8.90 -5.74
CA SER A 102 -8.86 -10.05 -6.56
C SER A 102 -7.88 -10.33 -7.71
N THR A 103 -7.03 -9.36 -8.05
CA THR A 103 -6.03 -9.49 -9.12
C THR A 103 -4.65 -9.92 -8.61
N LEU A 104 -4.48 -10.02 -7.31
CA LEU A 104 -3.19 -10.33 -6.70
C LEU A 104 -2.92 -11.84 -6.65
N PRO A 105 -1.68 -12.29 -6.59
CA PRO A 105 -0.45 -11.47 -6.49
C PRO A 105 -0.01 -10.91 -7.83
N GLN A 106 0.76 -9.81 -7.77
CA GLN A 106 1.37 -9.18 -8.94
C GLN A 106 2.83 -8.84 -8.65
N ALA A 107 3.73 -9.22 -9.54
CA ALA A 107 5.14 -8.93 -9.37
C ALA A 107 5.43 -7.44 -9.58
N ILE A 108 6.30 -6.88 -8.75
CA ILE A 108 6.79 -5.52 -8.92
C ILE A 108 7.86 -5.53 -10.01
N ARG A 109 7.62 -4.76 -11.06
CA ARG A 109 8.48 -4.68 -12.23
C ARG A 109 9.41 -3.48 -12.20
N HIS A 110 8.92 -2.36 -11.66
CA HIS A 110 9.66 -1.11 -11.67
C HIS A 110 9.38 -0.31 -10.41
N VAL A 111 10.41 0.35 -9.89
CA VAL A 111 10.34 1.19 -8.69
C VAL A 111 11.01 2.50 -8.99
N GLU A 112 10.32 3.60 -8.71
CA GLU A 112 10.90 4.94 -8.74
C GLU A 112 10.67 5.59 -7.38
N ALA A 113 11.71 6.21 -6.86
CA ALA A 113 11.63 6.98 -5.61
C ALA A 113 12.41 8.27 -5.78
N SER A 114 11.92 9.34 -5.18
CA SER A 114 12.56 10.65 -5.25
C SER A 114 12.74 11.27 -3.86
N PRO A 115 13.68 12.24 -3.72
CA PRO A 115 13.98 12.80 -2.41
C PRO A 115 12.81 13.51 -1.74
N ASP A 116 11.81 13.92 -2.51
CA ASP A 116 10.59 14.54 -1.98
C ASP A 116 9.58 13.53 -1.42
N GLY A 117 9.96 12.26 -1.35
CA GLY A 117 9.13 11.20 -0.78
C GLY A 117 8.17 10.55 -1.75
N ARG A 118 8.14 10.95 -3.01
CA ARG A 118 7.28 10.28 -4.00
C ARG A 118 7.81 8.90 -4.32
N ILE A 119 6.89 7.94 -4.42
CA ILE A 119 7.19 6.57 -4.80
C ILE A 119 6.22 6.16 -5.90
N VAL A 120 6.75 5.52 -6.94
CA VAL A 120 5.95 4.92 -8.01
C VAL A 120 6.36 3.46 -8.14
N LEU A 121 5.37 2.57 -8.02
CA LEU A 121 5.56 1.13 -8.20
C LEU A 121 4.73 0.69 -9.39
N THR A 122 5.34 -0.06 -10.30
CA THR A 122 4.64 -0.62 -11.47
C THR A 122 4.71 -2.14 -11.40
N THR A 123 3.58 -2.79 -11.64
CA THR A 123 3.49 -4.25 -11.64
C THR A 123 3.60 -4.82 -13.05
N ASP A 124 3.78 -6.13 -13.12
CA ASP A 124 3.87 -6.85 -14.40
C ASP A 124 2.55 -6.85 -15.19
N SER A 125 1.42 -6.62 -14.54
CA SER A 125 0.12 -6.51 -15.21
C SER A 125 -0.20 -5.10 -15.69
N GLY A 126 0.70 -4.13 -15.45
CA GLY A 126 0.49 -2.73 -15.84
C GLY A 126 -0.24 -1.88 -14.81
N MET A 127 -0.40 -2.36 -13.60
CA MET A 127 -0.92 -1.56 -12.51
C MET A 127 0.18 -0.66 -11.97
N THR A 128 -0.15 0.60 -11.68
CA THR A 128 0.79 1.58 -11.14
C THR A 128 0.26 2.15 -9.84
N ILE A 129 1.10 2.13 -8.82
CA ILE A 129 0.83 2.72 -7.50
C ILE A 129 1.66 3.98 -7.38
N ARG A 130 1.00 5.13 -7.17
CA ARG A 130 1.68 6.43 -7.00
C ARG A 130 1.38 6.99 -5.64
N ILE A 131 2.43 7.34 -4.92
CA ILE A 131 2.35 7.92 -3.58
C ILE A 131 2.84 9.36 -3.66
N PHE A 132 1.98 10.29 -3.20
CA PHE A 132 2.19 11.73 -3.32
C PHE A 132 2.21 12.37 -1.93
N PRO A 133 3.38 12.45 -1.25
CA PRO A 133 3.44 13.18 0.01
C PRO A 133 3.03 14.63 -0.17
N ASP A 134 2.33 15.15 0.82
CA ASP A 134 1.98 16.57 0.88
C ASP A 134 2.92 17.31 1.84
N SER A 135 2.58 18.54 2.22
CA SER A 135 3.43 19.37 3.08
C SER A 135 3.20 19.14 4.57
N ALA A 136 2.36 18.18 4.95
CA ALA A 136 2.10 17.89 6.35
C ALA A 136 3.36 17.41 7.08
N PRO A 137 3.56 17.82 8.35
CA PRO A 137 4.78 17.46 9.08
C PRO A 137 4.78 16.03 9.62
N GLU A 138 3.62 15.38 9.64
CA GLU A 138 3.48 14.02 10.17
C GLU A 138 4.16 13.00 9.28
N GLU A 139 4.29 11.79 9.79
CA GLU A 139 4.74 10.65 9.02
C GLU A 139 3.74 10.40 7.88
N GLN A 140 4.22 10.40 6.64
CA GLN A 140 3.36 10.25 5.48
C GLN A 140 3.36 8.83 4.93
N TRP A 141 4.50 8.15 5.01
CA TRP A 141 4.56 6.74 4.71
C TRP A 141 5.74 6.09 5.44
N ARG A 142 5.65 4.78 5.58
CA ARG A 142 6.69 3.97 6.21
C ARG A 142 6.83 2.65 5.46
N ILE A 143 8.07 2.31 5.14
CA ILE A 143 8.43 0.99 4.63
C ILE A 143 8.98 0.19 5.80
N VAL A 144 8.42 -0.99 6.04
CA VAL A 144 8.92 -1.92 7.07
C VAL A 144 9.41 -3.18 6.36
N GLN A 145 10.68 -3.48 6.49
CA GLN A 145 11.27 -4.67 5.92
C GLN A 145 11.61 -5.65 7.02
N THR A 146 11.07 -6.86 6.92
CA THR A 146 11.28 -7.93 7.90
C THR A 146 12.03 -9.09 7.28
N SER A 147 12.92 -9.69 8.05
CA SER A 147 13.64 -10.91 7.68
C SER A 147 13.75 -11.82 8.89
N PRO A 148 13.70 -13.15 8.70
CA PRO A 148 13.81 -14.07 9.82
C PRO A 148 15.09 -13.84 10.63
N GLY A 149 14.96 -13.76 11.96
CA GLY A 149 16.09 -13.63 12.86
C GLY A 149 16.79 -12.28 12.85
N LYS A 150 16.24 -11.29 12.16
CA LYS A 150 16.84 -9.96 12.10
C LYS A 150 15.86 -8.90 12.61
N ARG A 151 16.43 -7.79 13.08
CA ARG A 151 15.62 -6.63 13.47
C ARG A 151 14.99 -6.02 12.21
N SER A 152 13.73 -5.58 12.31
CA SER A 152 13.05 -4.90 11.22
C SER A 152 13.76 -3.60 10.84
N ARG A 153 13.84 -3.33 9.53
CA ARG A 153 14.36 -2.06 9.01
C ARG A 153 13.18 -1.18 8.65
N HIS A 154 13.28 0.09 8.97
CA HIS A 154 12.25 1.07 8.68
C HIS A 154 12.83 2.21 7.86
N ILE A 155 12.14 2.56 6.77
CA ILE A 155 12.39 3.77 6.00
C ILE A 155 11.13 4.61 6.09
N VAL A 156 11.27 5.87 6.49
CA VAL A 156 10.13 6.74 6.80
C VAL A 156 10.28 8.05 6.06
N PHE A 157 9.16 8.56 5.54
CA PHE A 157 9.08 9.94 5.07
C PHE A 157 8.24 10.74 6.06
N GLU A 158 8.87 11.68 6.72
CA GLU A 158 8.29 12.47 7.79
C GLU A 158 8.91 13.86 7.80
N ASN A 159 8.09 14.88 7.99
CA ASN A 159 8.55 16.27 8.05
C ASN A 159 9.41 16.68 6.85
N GLY A 160 8.99 16.24 5.67
CA GLY A 160 9.69 16.55 4.41
C GLY A 160 11.02 15.83 4.21
N CYS A 161 11.35 14.85 5.05
CA CYS A 161 12.66 14.18 5.04
C CYS A 161 12.53 12.67 5.00
N LEU A 162 13.45 12.05 4.25
CA LEU A 162 13.63 10.58 4.29
C LEU A 162 14.53 10.23 5.46
N LYS A 163 14.13 9.24 6.24
CA LYS A 163 14.90 8.73 7.39
C LYS A 163 14.95 7.21 7.34
N GLU A 164 16.07 6.64 7.70
CA GLU A 164 16.24 5.20 7.88
C GLU A 164 16.50 4.92 9.35
N MET A 165 15.74 3.99 9.92
CA MET A 165 15.81 3.68 11.34
C MET A 165 16.13 2.22 11.58
#